data_5926486fbef344c42d8dd617e3bd7958
#
_entry.id   5926486fbef344c42d8dd617e3bd7958
#
_cell.length_a   1.000
_cell.length_b   1.000
_cell.length_c   1.000
_cell.angle_alpha   90.00
_cell.angle_beta   90.00
_cell.angle_gamma   90.00
#
_symmetry.space_group_name_H-M   'P 1'
#
loop_
_entity.id
_entity.type
_entity.pdbx_description
1 polymer ?
#
loop_
_entity_poly.entity_id
_entity_poly.type
_entity_poly.pdbx_seq_one_letter_code
_entity_poly.pdbx_strand_id
1 'polypeptide(L)'
;MKRNKTKYKESISGRLMVKVLIVSAIIFTMTFAVFLRMAANKMRDDATERAHSELSNTIHQIDAVLRSVEIAVENTAWIVPHRLASPDFMYDITSRLLDNNEFIYGCAVAFEPGYFASEGHYFSPYSYRGEDGEIRSKQLGNDIYDYHYMDWYQIPKLLNKPYWSEPYYDDGGGEMMMTTYSKPLYDRDGKLYAIITADISLDWLTDLVGNIKAFDNSYNLMVSRNASFVVHPNHDLILNETIFSTTYGDDDESLKKMQYDMVNGIAGEVLRDMGGGKYFVFYSPVETIQW
;
A
#
# COMPACT_ATOMS: atom_id res chain seq x y z
N MET A 1 20.39 -79.49 -37.77
CA MET A 1 20.03 -78.30 -38.55
C MET A 1 20.72 -77.09 -37.96
N LYS A 2 21.90 -76.64 -38.42
CA LYS A 2 22.62 -75.48 -37.86
C LYS A 2 22.16 -74.26 -38.63
N ARG A 3 21.56 -73.31 -37.90
CA ARG A 3 21.10 -72.00 -38.41
C ARG A 3 22.33 -71.10 -38.55
N ASN A 4 22.80 -70.85 -39.78
CA ASN A 4 23.84 -69.92 -40.14
C ASN A 4 23.32 -68.46 -39.80
N LYS A 5 23.92 -67.81 -38.80
CA LYS A 5 23.73 -66.36 -38.54
C LYS A 5 24.59 -65.63 -39.55
N THR A 6 24.02 -65.14 -40.65
CA THR A 6 24.64 -64.16 -41.53
C THR A 6 24.95 -62.90 -40.76
N LYS A 7 26.22 -62.61 -40.47
CA LYS A 7 26.71 -61.32 -40.03
C LYS A 7 26.53 -60.32 -41.16
N TYR A 8 25.53 -59.43 -40.98
CA TYR A 8 25.42 -58.24 -41.85
C TYR A 8 26.70 -57.42 -41.70
N LYS A 9 27.56 -57.36 -42.72
CA LYS A 9 28.67 -56.42 -42.80
C LYS A 9 28.10 -55.04 -43.07
N GLU A 10 28.07 -54.21 -42.01
CA GLU A 10 27.67 -52.80 -42.15
C GLU A 10 28.56 -52.11 -43.19
N SER A 11 27.97 -51.53 -44.21
CA SER A 11 28.63 -50.73 -45.19
C SER A 11 29.38 -49.55 -44.56
N ILE A 12 30.58 -49.21 -45.03
CA ILE A 12 31.38 -48.05 -44.60
C ILE A 12 30.54 -46.77 -44.71
N SER A 13 29.71 -46.64 -45.74
CA SER A 13 28.78 -45.55 -45.96
C SER A 13 27.73 -45.48 -44.86
N GLY A 14 27.18 -46.61 -44.41
CA GLY A 14 26.21 -46.63 -43.31
C GLY A 14 26.81 -46.18 -41.95
N ARG A 15 28.05 -46.58 -41.66
CA ARG A 15 28.78 -46.14 -40.47
C ARG A 15 29.09 -44.63 -40.48
N LEU A 16 29.43 -44.08 -41.63
CA LEU A 16 29.70 -42.66 -41.84
C LEU A 16 28.41 -41.87 -41.67
N MET A 17 27.31 -42.32 -42.27
CA MET A 17 26.00 -41.70 -42.15
C MET A 17 25.54 -41.63 -40.70
N VAL A 18 25.67 -42.72 -39.94
CA VAL A 18 25.31 -42.75 -38.50
C VAL A 18 26.16 -41.78 -37.67
N LYS A 19 27.48 -41.70 -37.93
CA LYS A 19 28.35 -40.73 -37.23
C LYS A 19 27.95 -39.29 -37.55
N VAL A 20 27.67 -38.96 -38.81
CA VAL A 20 27.20 -37.61 -39.18
C VAL A 20 25.89 -37.28 -38.52
N LEU A 21 24.90 -38.20 -38.47
CA LEU A 21 23.62 -38.02 -37.80
C LEU A 21 23.81 -37.80 -36.31
N ILE A 22 24.68 -38.57 -35.64
CA ILE A 22 24.96 -38.38 -34.21
C ILE A 22 25.57 -37.00 -33.91
N VAL A 23 26.59 -36.60 -34.70
CA VAL A 23 27.22 -35.29 -34.52
C VAL A 23 26.23 -34.16 -34.78
N SER A 24 25.43 -34.26 -35.85
CA SER A 24 24.38 -33.27 -36.15
C SER A 24 23.33 -33.20 -35.03
N ALA A 25 22.91 -34.35 -34.49
CA ALA A 25 21.96 -34.40 -33.36
C ALA A 25 22.52 -33.75 -32.09
N ILE A 26 23.80 -33.98 -31.77
CA ILE A 26 24.49 -33.35 -30.63
C ILE A 26 24.56 -31.84 -30.84
N ILE A 27 24.96 -31.35 -32.00
CA ILE A 27 25.06 -29.91 -32.31
C ILE A 27 23.65 -29.28 -32.18
N PHE A 28 22.64 -29.91 -32.77
CA PHE A 28 21.26 -29.41 -32.71
C PHE A 28 20.75 -29.34 -31.28
N THR A 29 20.96 -30.40 -30.46
CA THR A 29 20.55 -30.45 -29.07
C THR A 29 21.25 -29.39 -28.25
N MET A 30 22.56 -29.19 -28.42
CA MET A 30 23.30 -28.13 -27.73
C MET A 30 22.81 -26.75 -28.13
N THR A 31 22.63 -26.47 -29.42
CA THR A 31 22.13 -25.18 -29.90
C THR A 31 20.72 -24.90 -29.37
N PHE A 32 19.85 -25.92 -29.37
CA PHE A 32 18.50 -25.80 -28.85
C PHE A 32 18.48 -25.57 -27.31
N ALA A 33 19.33 -26.27 -26.58
CA ALA A 33 19.49 -26.05 -25.15
C ALA A 33 19.96 -24.62 -24.79
N VAL A 34 20.93 -24.09 -25.56
CA VAL A 34 21.40 -22.71 -25.42
C VAL A 34 20.27 -21.72 -25.74
N PHE A 35 19.56 -21.97 -26.84
CA PHE A 35 18.41 -21.13 -27.22
C PHE A 35 17.32 -21.11 -26.15
N LEU A 36 16.93 -22.28 -25.61
CA LEU A 36 15.95 -22.37 -24.54
C LEU A 36 16.40 -21.59 -23.28
N ARG A 37 17.69 -21.72 -22.94
CA ARG A 37 18.22 -20.99 -21.77
C ARG A 37 18.22 -19.48 -22.01
N MET A 38 18.58 -19.01 -23.18
CA MET A 38 18.53 -17.59 -23.55
C MET A 38 17.09 -17.08 -23.57
N ALA A 39 16.13 -17.83 -24.10
CA ALA A 39 14.73 -17.49 -24.13
C ALA A 39 14.15 -17.41 -22.69
N ALA A 40 14.47 -18.40 -21.86
CA ALA A 40 14.03 -18.40 -20.46
C ALA A 40 14.59 -17.21 -19.65
N ASN A 41 15.88 -16.89 -19.83
CA ASN A 41 16.48 -15.71 -19.19
C ASN A 41 15.80 -14.42 -19.67
N LYS A 42 15.62 -14.26 -21.00
CA LYS A 42 14.97 -13.08 -21.56
C LYS A 42 13.53 -12.91 -21.02
N MET A 43 12.76 -14.00 -21.00
CA MET A 43 11.39 -13.97 -20.43
C MET A 43 11.40 -13.58 -18.95
N ARG A 44 12.37 -14.05 -18.18
CA ARG A 44 12.51 -13.68 -16.76
C ARG A 44 12.85 -12.20 -16.61
N ASP A 45 13.81 -11.68 -17.40
CA ASP A 45 14.22 -10.28 -17.35
C ASP A 45 13.05 -9.36 -17.72
N ASP A 46 12.32 -9.69 -18.80
CA ASP A 46 11.12 -8.93 -19.23
C ASP A 46 10.01 -8.98 -18.16
N ALA A 47 9.84 -10.12 -17.48
CA ALA A 47 8.86 -10.25 -16.39
C ALA A 47 9.24 -9.41 -15.17
N THR A 48 10.53 -9.39 -14.81
CA THR A 48 11.04 -8.57 -13.70
C THR A 48 10.87 -7.09 -14.00
N GLU A 49 11.23 -6.63 -15.19
CA GLU A 49 11.09 -5.23 -15.61
C GLU A 49 9.62 -4.79 -15.59
N ARG A 50 8.71 -5.65 -16.07
CA ARG A 50 7.27 -5.39 -16.03
C ARG A 50 6.77 -5.27 -14.58
N ALA A 51 7.17 -6.18 -13.68
CA ALA A 51 6.75 -6.14 -12.28
C ALA A 51 7.23 -4.87 -11.57
N HIS A 52 8.49 -4.46 -11.79
CA HIS A 52 9.00 -3.18 -11.28
C HIS A 52 8.25 -1.97 -11.82
N SER A 53 7.94 -1.96 -13.11
CA SER A 53 7.19 -0.86 -13.74
C SER A 53 5.79 -0.74 -13.14
N GLU A 54 5.07 -1.85 -12.99
CA GLU A 54 3.72 -1.84 -12.40
C GLU A 54 3.73 -1.44 -10.92
N LEU A 55 4.71 -1.93 -10.13
CA LEU A 55 4.87 -1.51 -8.74
C LEU A 55 5.13 0.00 -8.64
N SER A 56 6.06 0.52 -9.45
CA SER A 56 6.37 1.96 -9.48
C SER A 56 5.16 2.80 -9.89
N ASN A 57 4.41 2.38 -10.91
CA ASN A 57 3.19 3.07 -11.34
C ASN A 57 2.13 3.09 -10.23
N THR A 58 1.94 1.97 -9.53
CA THR A 58 0.99 1.87 -8.41
C THR A 58 1.38 2.85 -7.29
N ILE A 59 2.65 2.86 -6.90
CA ILE A 59 3.16 3.78 -5.87
C ILE A 59 2.96 5.23 -6.28
N HIS A 60 3.29 5.60 -7.52
CA HIS A 60 3.09 6.96 -8.00
C HIS A 60 1.61 7.39 -7.99
N GLN A 61 0.68 6.49 -8.29
CA GLN A 61 -0.75 6.79 -8.20
C GLN A 61 -1.19 7.01 -6.75
N ILE A 62 -0.75 6.16 -5.83
CA ILE A 62 -1.03 6.33 -4.40
C ILE A 62 -0.44 7.65 -3.89
N ASP A 63 0.84 7.92 -4.14
CA ASP A 63 1.50 9.16 -3.73
C ASP A 63 0.82 10.40 -4.29
N ALA A 64 0.37 10.37 -5.54
CA ALA A 64 -0.33 11.51 -6.15
C ALA A 64 -1.63 11.83 -5.40
N VAL A 65 -2.40 10.82 -5.01
CA VAL A 65 -3.63 11.03 -4.22
C VAL A 65 -3.31 11.50 -2.81
N LEU A 66 -2.38 10.86 -2.10
CA LEU A 66 -1.98 11.27 -0.75
C LEU A 66 -1.51 12.73 -0.74
N ARG A 67 -0.66 13.13 -1.68
CA ARG A 67 -0.20 14.53 -1.82
C ARG A 67 -1.33 15.49 -2.17
N SER A 68 -2.33 15.05 -2.96
CA SER A 68 -3.49 15.89 -3.26
C SER A 68 -4.30 16.20 -2.00
N VAL A 69 -4.43 15.21 -1.10
CA VAL A 69 -5.09 15.38 0.20
C VAL A 69 -4.29 16.32 1.11
N GLU A 70 -2.98 16.13 1.22
CA GLU A 70 -2.11 17.06 1.95
C GLU A 70 -2.28 18.50 1.48
N ILE A 71 -2.22 18.71 0.16
CA ILE A 71 -2.37 20.04 -0.45
C ILE A 71 -3.77 20.61 -0.18
N ALA A 72 -4.82 19.80 -0.24
CA ALA A 72 -6.18 20.24 0.03
C ALA A 72 -6.32 20.73 1.50
N VAL A 73 -5.77 19.99 2.46
CA VAL A 73 -5.73 20.40 3.87
C VAL A 73 -4.89 21.66 4.06
N GLU A 74 -3.68 21.71 3.48
CA GLU A 74 -2.80 22.88 3.55
C GLU A 74 -3.49 24.16 3.02
N ASN A 75 -4.16 24.03 1.85
CA ASN A 75 -4.88 25.13 1.22
C ASN A 75 -6.15 25.54 1.98
N THR A 76 -6.70 24.69 2.85
CA THR A 76 -7.89 24.97 3.64
C THR A 76 -7.52 25.52 5.02
N ALA A 77 -6.42 25.07 5.59
CA ALA A 77 -6.00 25.40 6.95
C ALA A 77 -5.91 26.90 7.24
N TRP A 78 -5.49 27.71 6.23
CA TRP A 78 -5.35 29.17 6.40
C TRP A 78 -6.67 29.89 6.67
N ILE A 79 -7.82 29.34 6.29
CA ILE A 79 -9.12 29.99 6.49
C ILE A 79 -9.61 29.87 7.95
N VAL A 80 -9.20 28.80 8.66
CA VAL A 80 -9.63 28.50 10.02
C VAL A 80 -9.41 29.67 10.98
N PRO A 81 -8.18 30.26 11.10
CA PRO A 81 -7.93 31.36 12.02
C PRO A 81 -8.72 32.63 11.69
N HIS A 82 -9.19 32.80 10.45
CA HIS A 82 -9.99 33.95 10.03
C HIS A 82 -11.48 33.81 10.36
N ARG A 83 -11.91 32.64 10.84
CA ARG A 83 -13.30 32.29 11.12
C ARG A 83 -13.57 31.89 12.58
N LEU A 84 -12.59 32.06 13.46
CA LEU A 84 -12.73 31.69 14.90
C LEU A 84 -13.84 32.48 15.63
N ALA A 85 -14.25 33.64 15.12
CA ALA A 85 -15.38 34.39 15.67
C ALA A 85 -16.77 33.75 15.39
N SER A 86 -16.83 32.74 14.50
CA SER A 86 -18.05 32.07 14.09
C SER A 86 -17.80 30.56 14.08
N PRO A 87 -17.87 29.86 15.24
CA PRO A 87 -17.55 28.44 15.36
C PRO A 87 -18.33 27.55 14.36
N ASP A 88 -19.62 27.83 14.14
CA ASP A 88 -20.47 27.10 13.19
C ASP A 88 -19.91 27.08 11.75
N PHE A 89 -19.12 28.08 11.40
CA PHE A 89 -18.50 28.14 10.06
C PHE A 89 -17.51 26.99 9.82
N MET A 90 -17.04 26.32 10.87
CA MET A 90 -16.15 25.16 10.75
C MET A 90 -16.82 23.99 10.03
N TYR A 91 -18.14 23.81 10.18
CA TYR A 91 -18.91 22.83 9.40
C TYR A 91 -18.92 23.13 7.90
N ASP A 92 -18.99 24.42 7.53
CA ASP A 92 -18.89 24.82 6.12
C ASP A 92 -17.48 24.57 5.56
N ILE A 93 -16.43 24.78 6.36
CA ILE A 93 -15.04 24.48 5.97
C ILE A 93 -14.87 22.98 5.70
N THR A 94 -15.27 22.13 6.63
CA THR A 94 -15.12 20.68 6.52
C THR A 94 -15.96 20.12 5.38
N SER A 95 -17.20 20.54 5.24
CA SER A 95 -18.09 20.12 4.14
C SER A 95 -17.55 20.52 2.76
N ARG A 96 -17.05 21.75 2.59
CA ARG A 96 -16.46 22.21 1.33
C ARG A 96 -15.16 21.52 1.00
N LEU A 97 -14.36 21.15 2.00
CA LEU A 97 -13.13 20.40 1.76
C LEU A 97 -13.46 19.04 1.14
N LEU A 98 -14.50 18.35 1.63
CA LEU A 98 -14.98 17.10 1.04
C LEU A 98 -15.57 17.30 -0.36
N ASP A 99 -16.45 18.29 -0.52
CA ASP A 99 -17.17 18.54 -1.80
C ASP A 99 -16.20 18.75 -2.97
N ASN A 100 -15.06 19.38 -2.70
CA ASN A 100 -14.04 19.67 -3.70
C ASN A 100 -12.94 18.61 -3.84
N ASN A 101 -13.00 17.51 -3.06
CA ASN A 101 -11.95 16.48 -3.05
C ASN A 101 -12.56 15.08 -2.94
N GLU A 102 -12.66 14.39 -4.06
CA GLU A 102 -13.31 13.07 -4.15
C GLU A 102 -12.63 11.97 -3.33
N PHE A 103 -11.31 12.07 -3.11
CA PHE A 103 -10.54 11.08 -2.35
C PHE A 103 -10.66 11.25 -0.83
N ILE A 104 -11.17 12.39 -0.36
CA ILE A 104 -11.38 12.61 1.07
C ILE A 104 -12.74 12.04 1.46
N TYR A 105 -12.72 11.06 2.38
CA TYR A 105 -13.91 10.47 2.96
C TYR A 105 -14.48 11.32 4.08
N GLY A 106 -13.64 11.81 4.98
CA GLY A 106 -14.00 12.61 6.14
C GLY A 106 -13.02 13.75 6.39
N CYS A 107 -13.46 14.76 7.11
CA CYS A 107 -12.65 15.89 7.52
C CYS A 107 -13.15 16.49 8.82
N ALA A 108 -12.26 16.74 9.77
CA ALA A 108 -12.56 17.44 11.00
C ALA A 108 -11.72 18.71 11.18
N VAL A 109 -12.24 19.65 11.97
CA VAL A 109 -11.45 20.68 12.64
C VAL A 109 -11.64 20.48 14.13
N ALA A 110 -10.70 19.76 14.76
CA ALA A 110 -10.76 19.34 16.16
C ALA A 110 -10.03 20.35 17.05
N PHE A 111 -10.76 21.06 17.89
CA PHE A 111 -10.23 22.10 18.77
C PHE A 111 -9.70 21.55 20.09
N GLU A 112 -8.76 22.26 20.70
CA GLU A 112 -8.30 22.00 22.07
C GLU A 112 -9.47 22.06 23.07
N PRO A 113 -9.41 21.32 24.19
CA PRO A 113 -10.49 21.25 25.19
C PRO A 113 -10.98 22.61 25.63
N GLY A 114 -12.30 22.87 25.46
CA GLY A 114 -12.92 24.12 25.92
C GLY A 114 -12.43 25.39 25.21
N TYR A 115 -11.85 25.27 24.01
CA TYR A 115 -11.37 26.43 23.23
C TYR A 115 -12.47 27.46 23.00
N PHE A 116 -13.67 27.03 22.62
CA PHE A 116 -14.88 27.88 22.58
C PHE A 116 -15.73 27.64 23.81
N ALA A 117 -15.86 28.64 24.66
CA ALA A 117 -16.66 28.53 25.90
C ALA A 117 -18.15 28.23 25.62
N SER A 118 -18.67 28.64 24.44
CA SER A 118 -20.04 28.37 24.00
C SER A 118 -20.28 26.91 23.63
N GLU A 119 -19.24 26.22 23.15
CA GLU A 119 -19.35 24.86 22.59
C GLU A 119 -19.02 23.76 23.60
N GLY A 120 -18.56 24.15 24.82
CA GLY A 120 -18.22 23.20 25.87
C GLY A 120 -16.83 22.60 25.76
N HIS A 121 -16.66 21.37 26.29
CA HIS A 121 -15.35 20.71 26.34
C HIS A 121 -14.90 20.19 24.98
N TYR A 122 -15.83 19.61 24.23
CA TYR A 122 -15.58 19.04 22.93
C TYR A 122 -16.13 19.95 21.83
N PHE A 123 -15.28 20.32 20.89
CA PHE A 123 -15.72 20.99 19.66
C PHE A 123 -14.86 20.52 18.49
N SER A 124 -15.44 19.62 17.69
CA SER A 124 -14.80 19.05 16.51
C SER A 124 -15.83 18.85 15.40
N PRO A 125 -16.18 19.91 14.66
CA PRO A 125 -16.98 19.82 13.46
C PRO A 125 -16.38 18.81 12.49
N TYR A 126 -17.13 17.78 12.14
CA TYR A 126 -16.76 16.70 11.26
C TYR A 126 -17.76 16.55 10.12
N SER A 127 -17.27 16.50 8.90
CA SER A 127 -18.06 16.16 7.72
C SER A 127 -17.53 14.87 7.10
N TYR A 128 -18.43 14.02 6.59
CA TYR A 128 -18.09 12.72 6.00
C TYR A 128 -19.04 12.35 4.88
N ARG A 129 -18.63 11.45 3.99
CA ARG A 129 -19.48 10.89 2.94
C ARG A 129 -20.28 9.73 3.50
N GLY A 130 -21.62 9.81 3.41
CA GLY A 130 -22.49 8.68 3.71
C GLY A 130 -22.37 7.57 2.63
N GLU A 131 -22.95 6.40 2.93
CA GLU A 131 -23.01 5.27 1.97
C GLU A 131 -23.73 5.64 0.65
N ASP A 132 -24.63 6.62 0.69
CA ASP A 132 -25.33 7.19 -0.46
C ASP A 132 -24.51 8.24 -1.23
N GLY A 133 -23.30 8.53 -0.78
CA GLY A 133 -22.41 9.54 -1.35
C GLY A 133 -22.70 10.98 -0.91
N GLU A 134 -23.77 11.22 -0.14
CA GLU A 134 -24.12 12.54 0.36
C GLU A 134 -23.20 12.98 1.51
N ILE A 135 -22.86 14.26 1.53
CA ILE A 135 -22.03 14.82 2.61
C ILE A 135 -22.91 15.12 3.81
N ARG A 136 -22.53 14.57 4.94
CA ARG A 136 -23.18 14.77 6.24
C ARG A 136 -22.20 15.38 7.23
N SER A 137 -22.73 16.15 8.17
CA SER A 137 -21.92 16.76 9.22
C SER A 137 -22.43 16.40 10.60
N LYS A 138 -21.51 16.22 11.54
CA LYS A 138 -21.80 15.99 12.95
C LYS A 138 -20.72 16.60 13.84
N GLN A 139 -21.03 16.77 15.12
CA GLN A 139 -20.03 17.05 16.15
C GLN A 139 -19.32 15.74 16.55
N LEU A 140 -17.99 15.70 16.48
CA LEU A 140 -17.19 14.66 17.11
C LEU A 140 -16.84 15.04 18.56
N GLY A 141 -16.72 14.00 19.38
CA GLY A 141 -16.32 14.15 20.78
C GLY A 141 -17.49 14.20 21.74
N ASN A 142 -17.42 13.32 22.69
CA ASN A 142 -18.31 13.20 23.85
C ASN A 142 -17.59 12.36 24.92
N ASP A 143 -18.23 12.08 26.05
CA ASP A 143 -17.64 11.32 27.16
C ASP A 143 -17.27 9.87 26.84
N ILE A 144 -17.79 9.33 25.73
CA ILE A 144 -17.47 7.96 25.26
C ILE A 144 -16.37 8.00 24.18
N TYR A 145 -16.45 8.97 23.27
CA TYR A 145 -15.47 9.19 22.21
C TYR A 145 -14.73 10.51 22.47
N ASP A 146 -13.66 10.43 23.23
CA ASP A 146 -12.78 11.57 23.50
C ASP A 146 -11.66 11.61 22.46
N TYR A 147 -11.84 12.44 21.42
CA TYR A 147 -10.86 12.55 20.31
C TYR A 147 -9.50 13.09 20.76
N HIS A 148 -9.42 13.77 21.92
CA HIS A 148 -8.14 14.29 22.42
C HIS A 148 -7.14 13.18 22.78
N TYR A 149 -7.60 11.93 22.97
CA TYR A 149 -6.73 10.78 23.25
C TYR A 149 -6.41 9.94 21.98
N MET A 150 -7.01 10.27 20.84
CA MET A 150 -6.78 9.53 19.60
C MET A 150 -5.41 9.83 19.01
N ASP A 151 -4.79 8.83 18.37
CA ASP A 151 -3.47 8.93 17.77
C ASP A 151 -3.40 10.02 16.70
N TRP A 152 -4.43 10.16 15.87
CA TRP A 152 -4.54 11.19 14.85
C TRP A 152 -4.57 12.62 15.41
N TYR A 153 -4.93 12.79 16.70
CA TYR A 153 -4.88 14.07 17.42
C TYR A 153 -3.56 14.24 18.17
N GLN A 154 -3.15 13.23 18.95
CA GLN A 154 -1.99 13.33 19.84
C GLN A 154 -0.66 13.35 19.12
N ILE A 155 -0.51 12.48 18.10
CA ILE A 155 0.81 12.36 17.42
C ILE A 155 1.22 13.66 16.73
N PRO A 156 0.38 14.29 15.85
CA PRO A 156 0.77 15.56 15.23
C PRO A 156 0.98 16.69 16.26
N LYS A 157 0.22 16.70 17.37
CA LYS A 157 0.41 17.64 18.49
C LYS A 157 1.78 17.45 19.14
N LEU A 158 2.19 16.23 19.46
CA LEU A 158 3.48 15.91 20.08
C LEU A 158 4.65 16.16 19.14
N LEU A 159 4.50 15.81 17.86
CA LEU A 159 5.53 15.99 16.85
C LEU A 159 5.66 17.44 16.36
N ASN A 160 4.66 18.28 16.63
CA ASN A 160 4.58 19.66 16.16
C ASN A 160 4.69 19.80 14.64
N LYS A 161 4.14 18.83 13.90
CA LYS A 161 4.14 18.78 12.43
C LYS A 161 2.98 17.94 11.91
N PRO A 162 2.61 18.10 10.63
CA PRO A 162 1.64 17.21 9.99
C PRO A 162 2.07 15.75 10.05
N TYR A 163 1.08 14.85 10.07
CA TYR A 163 1.30 13.43 10.27
C TYR A 163 0.19 12.60 9.63
N TRP A 164 0.56 11.51 8.95
CA TRP A 164 -0.34 10.44 8.53
C TRP A 164 -0.42 9.37 9.61
N SER A 165 -1.62 9.03 10.07
CA SER A 165 -1.83 8.00 11.09
C SER A 165 -1.50 6.60 10.55
N GLU A 166 -1.23 5.65 11.45
CA GLU A 166 -1.41 4.24 11.13
C GLU A 166 -2.89 4.00 10.78
N PRO A 167 -3.21 2.94 10.00
CA PRO A 167 -4.59 2.62 9.68
C PRO A 167 -5.34 2.18 10.93
N TYR A 168 -6.61 2.60 11.04
CA TYR A 168 -7.46 2.27 12.19
C TYR A 168 -8.93 2.20 11.77
N TYR A 169 -9.76 1.56 12.60
CA TYR A 169 -11.22 1.66 12.49
C TYR A 169 -11.70 2.83 13.34
N ASP A 170 -12.40 3.78 12.73
CA ASP A 170 -12.87 5.01 13.41
C ASP A 170 -14.24 4.81 14.05
N ASP A 171 -14.27 4.07 15.17
CA ASP A 171 -15.48 3.84 15.98
C ASP A 171 -15.93 5.14 16.65
N GLY A 172 -17.16 5.57 16.35
CA GLY A 172 -17.73 6.84 16.82
C GLY A 172 -17.51 8.03 15.87
N GLY A 173 -16.60 7.93 14.91
CA GLY A 173 -16.36 8.92 13.88
C GLY A 173 -16.93 8.51 12.52
N GLY A 174 -16.05 8.09 11.59
CA GLY A 174 -16.43 7.71 10.24
C GLY A 174 -17.04 6.31 10.10
N GLU A 175 -16.98 5.47 11.13
CA GLU A 175 -17.49 4.08 11.16
C GLU A 175 -16.90 3.21 10.05
N MET A 176 -15.62 3.42 9.73
CA MET A 176 -14.92 2.66 8.70
C MET A 176 -13.41 2.57 8.96
N MET A 177 -12.76 1.68 8.23
CA MET A 177 -11.29 1.60 8.22
C MET A 177 -10.70 2.74 7.39
N MET A 178 -9.78 3.49 7.98
CA MET A 178 -9.19 4.68 7.36
C MET A 178 -7.76 4.96 7.82
N THR A 179 -7.11 5.87 7.13
CA THR A 179 -5.91 6.60 7.57
C THR A 179 -6.19 8.08 7.50
N THR A 180 -5.64 8.84 8.42
CA THR A 180 -5.92 10.26 8.58
C THR A 180 -4.66 11.10 8.43
N TYR A 181 -4.70 12.07 7.54
CA TYR A 181 -3.75 13.18 7.52
C TYR A 181 -4.18 14.24 8.51
N SER A 182 -3.33 14.58 9.46
CA SER A 182 -3.61 15.53 10.54
C SER A 182 -2.59 16.66 10.55
N LYS A 183 -3.07 17.90 10.48
CA LYS A 183 -2.25 19.10 10.51
C LYS A 183 -2.57 19.94 11.75
N PRO A 184 -1.60 20.17 12.67
CA PRO A 184 -1.78 21.05 13.82
C PRO A 184 -1.82 22.53 13.40
N LEU A 185 -2.73 23.29 14.05
CA LEU A 185 -2.95 24.71 13.82
C LEU A 185 -2.57 25.51 15.07
N TYR A 186 -1.73 26.53 14.88
CA TYR A 186 -1.17 27.34 15.95
C TYR A 186 -1.62 28.79 15.83
N ASP A 187 -1.80 29.45 16.98
CA ASP A 187 -2.01 30.88 17.04
C ASP A 187 -0.69 31.66 16.82
N ARG A 188 -0.77 32.98 16.92
CA ARG A 188 0.40 33.86 16.69
C ARG A 188 1.48 33.69 17.76
N ASP A 189 1.13 33.19 18.94
CA ASP A 189 2.04 32.94 20.06
C ASP A 189 2.63 31.52 20.03
N GLY A 190 2.29 30.72 18.97
CA GLY A 190 2.75 29.36 18.78
C GLY A 190 2.02 28.32 19.65
N LYS A 191 0.86 28.67 20.23
CA LYS A 191 0.03 27.75 20.98
C LYS A 191 -0.92 27.02 20.06
N LEU A 192 -0.95 25.67 20.17
CA LEU A 192 -1.92 24.84 19.47
C LEU A 192 -3.35 25.24 19.87
N TYR A 193 -4.24 25.40 18.90
CA TYR A 193 -5.66 25.63 19.15
C TYR A 193 -6.57 24.61 18.49
N ALA A 194 -6.13 23.96 17.41
CA ALA A 194 -6.91 22.93 16.71
C ALA A 194 -6.01 22.02 15.87
N ILE A 195 -6.56 20.91 15.43
CA ILE A 195 -6.01 20.04 14.39
C ILE A 195 -7.05 19.93 13.28
N ILE A 196 -6.65 20.21 12.04
CA ILE A 196 -7.47 19.93 10.85
C ILE A 196 -7.07 18.58 10.29
N THR A 197 -8.06 17.74 9.94
CA THR A 197 -7.83 16.38 9.44
C THR A 197 -8.42 16.18 8.05
N ALA A 198 -7.93 15.16 7.36
CA ALA A 198 -8.59 14.56 6.20
C ALA A 198 -8.36 13.06 6.21
N ASP A 199 -9.45 12.31 6.06
CA ASP A 199 -9.48 10.87 6.15
C ASP A 199 -9.57 10.24 4.76
N ILE A 200 -8.77 9.19 4.50
CA ILE A 200 -8.85 8.35 3.32
C ILE A 200 -9.34 6.97 3.72
N SER A 201 -10.36 6.46 3.01
CA SER A 201 -10.86 5.10 3.19
C SER A 201 -9.83 4.06 2.76
N LEU A 202 -9.66 2.99 3.55
CA LEU A 202 -8.85 1.83 3.14
C LEU A 202 -9.51 1.02 2.03
N ASP A 203 -10.83 1.10 1.86
CA ASP A 203 -11.53 0.43 0.75
C ASP A 203 -11.05 0.99 -0.60
N TRP A 204 -10.89 2.32 -0.69
CA TRP A 204 -10.32 2.95 -1.88
C TRP A 204 -8.88 2.45 -2.17
N LEU A 205 -8.03 2.34 -1.14
CA LEU A 205 -6.68 1.78 -1.30
C LEU A 205 -6.72 0.32 -1.73
N THR A 206 -7.62 -0.47 -1.17
CA THR A 206 -7.81 -1.88 -1.51
C THR A 206 -8.22 -2.03 -2.97
N ASP A 207 -9.15 -1.22 -3.45
CA ASP A 207 -9.60 -1.23 -4.83
C ASP A 207 -8.47 -0.82 -5.79
N LEU A 208 -7.74 0.23 -5.47
CA LEU A 208 -6.63 0.69 -6.30
C LEU A 208 -5.52 -0.37 -6.39
N VAL A 209 -5.01 -0.83 -5.25
CA VAL A 209 -3.87 -1.77 -5.17
C VAL A 209 -4.26 -3.17 -5.65
N GLY A 210 -5.47 -3.64 -5.30
CA GLY A 210 -5.95 -4.98 -5.63
C GLY A 210 -6.27 -5.18 -7.11
N ASN A 211 -6.64 -4.12 -7.83
CA ASN A 211 -7.00 -4.19 -9.25
C ASN A 211 -5.77 -4.14 -10.19
N ILE A 212 -4.63 -3.65 -9.72
CA ILE A 212 -3.41 -3.59 -10.51
C ILE A 212 -2.66 -4.92 -10.37
N LYS A 213 -2.40 -5.60 -11.49
CA LYS A 213 -1.67 -6.88 -11.52
C LYS A 213 -0.65 -6.87 -12.65
N ALA A 214 0.59 -7.17 -12.33
CA ALA A 214 1.62 -7.37 -13.34
C ALA A 214 1.35 -8.61 -14.22
N PHE A 215 0.76 -9.66 -13.62
CA PHE A 215 0.41 -10.93 -14.25
C PHE A 215 -0.88 -11.50 -13.65
N ASP A 216 -1.55 -12.41 -14.39
CA ASP A 216 -2.80 -13.05 -13.94
C ASP A 216 -2.66 -13.81 -12.61
N ASN A 217 -1.47 -14.38 -12.36
CA ASN A 217 -1.15 -15.12 -11.13
C ASN A 217 -0.38 -14.29 -10.09
N SER A 218 -0.32 -12.97 -10.24
CA SER A 218 0.24 -12.06 -9.25
C SER A 218 -0.85 -11.41 -8.40
N TYR A 219 -0.47 -10.94 -7.24
CA TYR A 219 -1.29 -10.09 -6.39
C TYR A 219 -0.42 -9.04 -5.72
N ASN A 220 -1.04 -7.93 -5.37
CA ASN A 220 -0.42 -6.88 -4.59
C ASN A 220 -0.94 -6.91 -3.15
N LEU A 221 -0.10 -6.49 -2.25
CA LEU A 221 -0.45 -6.22 -0.86
C LEU A 221 0.20 -4.91 -0.43
N MET A 222 -0.31 -4.33 0.65
CA MET A 222 0.26 -3.15 1.27
C MET A 222 0.36 -3.37 2.77
N VAL A 223 1.47 -2.95 3.36
CA VAL A 223 1.67 -2.97 4.80
C VAL A 223 1.95 -1.57 5.30
N SER A 224 1.46 -1.26 6.50
CA SER A 224 1.72 0.02 7.16
C SER A 224 3.12 0.04 7.79
N ARG A 225 3.49 1.16 8.36
CA ARG A 225 4.78 1.38 9.03
C ARG A 225 5.04 0.40 10.17
N ASN A 226 4.00 -0.03 10.88
CA ASN A 226 4.09 -1.05 11.92
C ASN A 226 3.97 -2.50 11.36
N ALA A 227 4.05 -2.65 10.02
CA ALA A 227 3.97 -3.91 9.30
C ALA A 227 2.60 -4.62 9.32
N SER A 228 1.52 -3.95 9.74
CA SER A 228 0.15 -4.47 9.62
C SER A 228 -0.30 -4.47 8.18
N PHE A 229 -1.07 -5.49 7.79
CA PHE A 229 -1.67 -5.50 6.45
C PHE A 229 -2.74 -4.42 6.32
N VAL A 230 -2.59 -3.59 5.30
CA VAL A 230 -3.53 -2.53 4.90
C VAL A 230 -4.35 -2.96 3.70
N VAL A 231 -3.69 -3.62 2.75
CA VAL A 231 -4.32 -4.27 1.59
C VAL A 231 -3.79 -5.69 1.50
N HIS A 232 -4.71 -6.66 1.42
CA HIS A 232 -4.36 -8.07 1.26
C HIS A 232 -5.49 -8.82 0.55
N PRO A 233 -5.19 -9.83 -0.34
CA PRO A 233 -6.23 -10.64 -0.99
C PRO A 233 -7.14 -11.40 -0.01
N ASN A 234 -6.62 -11.79 1.14
CA ASN A 234 -7.43 -12.29 2.25
C ASN A 234 -7.75 -11.12 3.19
N HIS A 235 -8.99 -10.66 3.16
CA HIS A 235 -9.45 -9.52 3.94
C HIS A 235 -9.42 -9.74 5.46
N ASP A 236 -9.45 -11.00 5.93
CA ASP A 236 -9.38 -11.32 7.36
C ASP A 236 -8.03 -10.92 7.98
N LEU A 237 -6.99 -10.72 7.16
CA LEU A 237 -5.67 -10.29 7.62
C LEU A 237 -5.54 -8.77 7.79
N ILE A 238 -6.41 -7.99 7.13
CA ILE A 238 -6.35 -6.53 7.14
C ILE A 238 -6.58 -6.03 8.56
N LEU A 239 -5.63 -5.25 9.09
CA LEU A 239 -5.55 -4.70 10.46
C LEU A 239 -5.52 -5.76 11.58
N ASN A 240 -5.70 -7.04 11.29
CA ASN A 240 -5.69 -8.12 12.28
C ASN A 240 -4.34 -8.81 12.39
N GLU A 241 -3.56 -8.82 11.31
CA GLU A 241 -2.28 -9.51 11.24
C GLU A 241 -1.18 -8.61 10.65
N THR A 242 0.06 -9.02 10.89
CA THR A 242 1.26 -8.36 10.36
C THR A 242 2.05 -9.32 9.47
N ILE A 243 3.02 -8.79 8.71
CA ILE A 243 3.97 -9.65 7.99
C ILE A 243 4.79 -10.54 8.93
N PHE A 244 4.90 -10.19 10.22
CA PHE A 244 5.62 -10.97 11.21
C PHE A 244 4.77 -12.12 11.76
N SER A 245 3.49 -11.86 12.10
CA SER A 245 2.61 -12.86 12.67
C SER A 245 2.26 -13.97 11.67
N THR A 246 2.02 -13.62 10.41
CA THR A 246 1.69 -14.59 9.34
C THR A 246 2.88 -15.42 8.87
N THR A 247 4.09 -15.04 9.22
CA THR A 247 5.33 -15.75 8.86
C THR A 247 6.08 -16.25 10.10
N TYR A 248 5.41 -16.33 11.24
CA TYR A 248 6.01 -16.78 12.50
C TYR A 248 6.56 -18.21 12.37
N GLY A 249 7.82 -18.39 12.76
CA GLY A 249 8.51 -19.67 12.69
C GLY A 249 9.15 -19.99 11.33
N ASP A 250 9.06 -19.11 10.35
CA ASP A 250 9.79 -19.21 9.09
C ASP A 250 11.17 -18.53 9.23
N ASP A 251 12.24 -19.35 9.18
CA ASP A 251 13.62 -18.90 9.36
C ASP A 251 14.34 -18.55 8.04
N ASP A 252 13.61 -18.42 6.92
CA ASP A 252 14.17 -18.08 5.61
C ASP A 252 14.87 -16.70 5.65
N GLU A 253 16.13 -16.67 5.25
CA GLU A 253 16.95 -15.45 5.21
C GLU A 253 16.38 -14.40 4.22
N SER A 254 15.74 -14.84 3.13
CA SER A 254 15.10 -13.92 2.17
C SER A 254 13.88 -13.24 2.79
N LEU A 255 13.13 -13.95 3.66
CA LEU A 255 12.03 -13.38 4.43
C LEU A 255 12.53 -12.33 5.42
N LYS A 256 13.56 -12.66 6.21
CA LYS A 256 14.12 -11.74 7.20
C LYS A 256 14.63 -10.46 6.54
N LYS A 257 15.28 -10.60 5.38
CA LYS A 257 15.72 -9.45 4.57
C LYS A 257 14.53 -8.60 4.13
N MET A 258 13.50 -9.21 3.55
CA MET A 258 12.30 -8.51 3.09
C MET A 258 11.61 -7.76 4.25
N GLN A 259 11.42 -8.41 5.39
CA GLN A 259 10.83 -7.81 6.59
C GLN A 259 11.65 -6.62 7.09
N TYR A 260 12.97 -6.77 7.16
CA TYR A 260 13.88 -5.69 7.55
C TYR A 260 13.78 -4.50 6.57
N ASP A 261 13.83 -4.77 5.28
CA ASP A 261 13.77 -3.74 4.24
C ASP A 261 12.44 -2.98 4.31
N MET A 262 11.30 -3.69 4.40
CA MET A 262 9.97 -3.08 4.46
C MET A 262 9.81 -2.15 5.66
N VAL A 263 10.23 -2.58 6.86
CA VAL A 263 10.14 -1.76 8.08
C VAL A 263 11.06 -0.53 8.02
N ASN A 264 12.15 -0.61 7.27
CA ASN A 264 13.10 0.50 7.12
C ASN A 264 12.86 1.35 5.86
N GLY A 265 11.77 1.13 5.13
CA GLY A 265 11.44 1.87 3.91
C GLY A 265 12.45 1.65 2.78
N ILE A 266 13.04 0.46 2.68
CA ILE A 266 14.02 0.10 1.66
C ILE A 266 13.33 -0.69 0.56
N ALA A 267 13.47 -0.25 -0.69
CA ALA A 267 12.98 -1.00 -1.84
C ALA A 267 13.85 -2.22 -2.15
N GLY A 268 13.25 -3.30 -2.64
CA GLY A 268 13.99 -4.49 -2.97
C GLY A 268 13.20 -5.56 -3.69
N GLU A 269 13.86 -6.69 -3.91
CA GLU A 269 13.28 -7.90 -4.47
C GLU A 269 13.84 -9.14 -3.78
N VAL A 270 13.04 -10.16 -3.64
CA VAL A 270 13.43 -11.47 -3.12
C VAL A 270 12.72 -12.60 -3.88
N LEU A 271 13.38 -13.76 -3.97
CA LEU A 271 12.76 -14.98 -4.46
C LEU A 271 12.44 -15.87 -3.26
N ARG A 272 11.17 -16.19 -3.06
CA ARG A 272 10.70 -17.01 -1.93
C ARG A 272 9.95 -18.24 -2.37
N ASP A 273 10.07 -19.31 -1.56
CA ASP A 273 9.18 -20.48 -1.62
C ASP A 273 8.01 -20.22 -0.65
N MET A 274 6.79 -20.15 -1.17
CA MET A 274 5.58 -19.89 -0.38
C MET A 274 4.63 -21.09 -0.37
N GLY A 275 5.20 -22.31 -0.25
CA GLY A 275 4.42 -23.54 -0.03
C GLY A 275 3.64 -24.09 -1.24
N GLY A 276 3.66 -23.40 -2.35
CA GLY A 276 3.02 -23.79 -3.61
C GLY A 276 3.89 -23.54 -4.84
N GLY A 277 5.08 -22.97 -4.63
CA GLY A 277 6.01 -22.61 -5.67
C GLY A 277 6.92 -21.46 -5.29
N LYS A 278 7.84 -21.13 -6.21
CA LYS A 278 8.74 -19.99 -6.04
C LYS A 278 8.12 -18.73 -6.61
N TYR A 279 8.08 -17.69 -5.79
CA TYR A 279 7.53 -16.39 -6.12
C TYR A 279 8.61 -15.32 -6.05
N PHE A 280 8.62 -14.43 -7.03
CA PHE A 280 9.35 -13.18 -6.94
C PHE A 280 8.47 -12.17 -6.21
N VAL A 281 9.02 -11.58 -5.15
CA VAL A 281 8.37 -10.52 -4.39
C VAL A 281 9.15 -9.23 -4.60
N PHE A 282 8.49 -8.23 -5.15
CA PHE A 282 9.01 -6.88 -5.35
C PHE A 282 8.35 -5.96 -4.35
N TYR A 283 9.11 -5.12 -3.69
CA TYR A 283 8.59 -4.20 -2.66
C TYR A 283 9.30 -2.86 -2.71
N SER A 284 8.55 -1.81 -2.40
CA SER A 284 9.05 -0.45 -2.35
C SER A 284 8.14 0.39 -1.46
N PRO A 285 8.68 1.37 -0.72
CA PRO A 285 7.89 2.22 0.16
C PRO A 285 7.00 3.19 -0.63
N VAL A 286 5.87 3.57 -0.02
CA VAL A 286 5.08 4.75 -0.38
C VAL A 286 5.58 5.91 0.47
N GLU A 287 6.40 6.78 -0.12
CA GLU A 287 7.19 7.78 0.62
C GLU A 287 6.33 8.78 1.41
N THR A 288 5.22 9.24 0.85
CA THR A 288 4.33 10.24 1.46
C THR A 288 3.79 9.78 2.82
N ILE A 289 3.40 8.52 2.94
CA ILE A 289 2.82 7.95 4.16
C ILE A 289 3.81 7.08 4.93
N GLN A 290 4.95 6.74 4.32
CA GLN A 290 6.00 5.87 4.86
C GLN A 290 5.51 4.43 5.17
N TRP A 291 4.68 3.90 4.28
CA TRP A 291 4.18 2.52 4.34
C TRP A 291 4.89 1.63 3.33
#